data_4fbc2ee8b8190e46dc38a76183bcd99a
#
_entry.id   4fbc2ee8b8190e46dc38a76183bcd99a
#
_cell.length_a   1.000
_cell.length_b   1.000
_cell.length_c   1.000
_cell.angle_alpha   90.00
_cell.angle_beta   90.00
_cell.angle_gamma   90.00
#
_symmetry.space_group_name_H-M   'P 1'
#
loop_
_entity.id
_entity.type
_entity.pdbx_description
1 polymer ?
#
loop_
_entity_poly.entity_id
_entity_poly.type
_entity_poly.pdbx_seq_one_letter_code
_entity_poly.pdbx_strand_id
1 'polypeptide(L)'
;MTRNIKNILFATDFSDSSQQAADYAVTLAHLTDAKLHVLHVINELDEHQRVMIPREAFLVLEKEVEIQAVKELEKFCKEQTKGLTTATHAVVGAPFKVILEMGDKVNADLIVMGTHGRTGIEH
;
A
#
# COMPACT_ATOMS: atom_id res chain seq x y z
N MET A 1 -3.13 -2.24 31.02
CA MET A 1 -3.66 -1.13 30.30
C MET A 1 -3.81 -1.41 28.86
N THR A 2 -4.91 -1.07 28.29
CA THR A 2 -5.21 -1.36 26.92
C THR A 2 -4.76 -0.24 26.04
N ARG A 3 -4.04 -0.58 24.98
CA ARG A 3 -3.61 0.42 24.07
C ARG A 3 -4.69 0.61 23.01
N ASN A 4 -5.04 1.83 22.71
CA ASN A 4 -6.01 2.09 21.67
C ASN A 4 -5.33 2.11 20.32
N ILE A 5 -5.76 1.24 19.44
CA ILE A 5 -5.26 1.23 18.07
C ILE A 5 -6.27 2.00 17.23
N LYS A 6 -5.88 3.17 16.75
CA LYS A 6 -6.78 4.04 16.02
C LYS A 6 -6.49 4.08 14.54
N ASN A 7 -5.26 3.86 14.15
CA ASN A 7 -4.86 3.92 12.74
C ASN A 7 -3.97 2.73 12.42
N ILE A 8 -4.36 1.97 11.41
CA ILE A 8 -3.58 0.85 10.92
C ILE A 8 -3.17 1.17 9.50
N LEU A 9 -1.90 1.03 9.18
CA LEU A 9 -1.41 1.21 7.82
C LEU A 9 -1.15 -0.18 7.22
N PHE A 10 -1.82 -0.47 6.13
CA PHE A 10 -1.62 -1.72 5.40
C PHE A 10 -0.96 -1.39 4.07
N ALA A 11 0.25 -1.90 3.84
CA ALA A 11 0.98 -1.67 2.61
C ALA A 11 0.83 -2.91 1.74
N THR A 12 0.39 -2.72 0.50
CA THR A 12 0.14 -3.85 -0.40
C THR A 12 0.88 -3.67 -1.72
N ASP A 13 1.39 -4.77 -2.27
CA ASP A 13 1.92 -4.80 -3.62
C ASP A 13 1.00 -5.66 -4.50
N PHE A 14 -0.19 -5.95 -4.01
CA PHE A 14 -1.22 -6.73 -4.70
C PHE A 14 -0.80 -8.18 -4.97
N SER A 15 0.24 -8.66 -4.28
CA SER A 15 0.67 -10.06 -4.41
C SER A 15 -0.18 -10.95 -3.51
N ASP A 16 -0.02 -12.26 -3.64
CA ASP A 16 -0.72 -13.21 -2.79
C ASP A 16 -0.32 -13.05 -1.32
N SER A 17 0.95 -12.75 -1.08
CA SER A 17 1.44 -12.52 0.27
C SER A 17 0.75 -11.29 0.87
N SER A 18 0.56 -10.24 0.06
CA SER A 18 -0.14 -9.06 0.53
C SER A 18 -1.61 -9.37 0.80
N GLN A 19 -2.21 -10.29 0.04
CA GLN A 19 -3.60 -10.66 0.29
C GLN A 19 -3.75 -11.32 1.66
N GLN A 20 -2.79 -12.16 2.04
CA GLN A 20 -2.83 -12.78 3.37
C GLN A 20 -2.68 -11.71 4.45
N ALA A 21 -1.79 -10.75 4.24
CA ALA A 21 -1.61 -9.64 5.18
C ALA A 21 -2.88 -8.80 5.25
N ALA A 22 -3.59 -8.65 4.12
CA ALA A 22 -4.82 -7.90 4.09
C ALA A 22 -5.87 -8.47 5.02
N ASP A 23 -5.97 -9.81 5.06
CA ASP A 23 -6.95 -10.45 5.93
C ASP A 23 -6.67 -10.12 7.39
N TYR A 24 -5.41 -10.11 7.79
CA TYR A 24 -5.05 -9.73 9.15
C TYR A 24 -5.35 -8.26 9.42
N ALA A 25 -5.01 -7.38 8.47
CA ALA A 25 -5.21 -5.95 8.67
C ALA A 25 -6.71 -5.64 8.81
N VAL A 26 -7.53 -6.24 7.96
CA VAL A 26 -8.97 -6.02 7.99
C VAL A 26 -9.57 -6.54 9.30
N THR A 27 -9.15 -7.74 9.71
CA THR A 27 -9.62 -8.32 10.97
C THR A 27 -9.24 -7.44 12.15
N LEU A 28 -8.00 -6.97 12.18
CA LEU A 28 -7.57 -6.11 13.28
C LEU A 28 -8.32 -4.78 13.28
N ALA A 29 -8.58 -4.24 12.12
CA ALA A 29 -9.32 -2.98 12.04
C ALA A 29 -10.75 -3.15 12.56
N HIS A 30 -11.39 -4.29 12.24
CA HIS A 30 -12.72 -4.56 12.77
C HIS A 30 -12.69 -4.74 14.29
N LEU A 31 -11.70 -5.46 14.80
CA LEU A 31 -11.62 -5.72 16.24
C LEU A 31 -11.33 -4.47 17.04
N THR A 32 -10.59 -3.54 16.48
CA THR A 32 -10.19 -2.34 17.22
C THR A 32 -10.98 -1.11 16.83
N ASP A 33 -11.81 -1.24 15.79
CA ASP A 33 -12.58 -0.11 15.24
C ASP A 33 -11.62 0.99 14.74
N ALA A 34 -10.46 0.58 14.26
CA ALA A 34 -9.45 1.51 13.77
C ALA A 34 -9.71 1.89 12.32
N LYS A 35 -9.21 3.05 11.94
CA LYS A 35 -9.22 3.45 10.55
C LYS A 35 -8.13 2.69 9.81
N LEU A 36 -8.45 2.17 8.64
CA LEU A 36 -7.51 1.40 7.86
C LEU A 36 -7.01 2.25 6.69
N HIS A 37 -5.71 2.50 6.66
CA HIS A 37 -5.07 3.20 5.56
C HIS A 37 -4.44 2.16 4.67
N VAL A 38 -4.81 2.15 3.39
CA VAL A 38 -4.28 1.17 2.44
C VAL A 38 -3.32 1.90 1.51
N LEU A 39 -2.08 1.47 1.51
CA LEU A 39 -1.02 2.12 0.75
C LEU A 39 -0.46 1.18 -0.30
N HIS A 40 -0.30 1.68 -1.50
CA HIS A 40 0.46 0.99 -2.53
C HIS A 40 1.61 1.91 -2.93
N VAL A 41 2.84 1.40 -2.86
CA VAL A 41 4.00 2.16 -3.26
C VAL A 41 4.35 1.78 -4.68
N ILE A 42 4.37 2.77 -5.56
CA ILE A 42 4.70 2.57 -6.96
C ILE A 42 6.20 2.76 -7.09
N ASN A 43 6.91 1.72 -7.56
CA ASN A 43 8.35 1.81 -7.68
C ASN A 43 8.74 2.79 -8.77
N GLU A 44 9.73 3.63 -8.47
CA GLU A 44 10.23 4.52 -9.48
C GLU A 44 10.96 3.74 -10.55
N LEU A 45 10.91 4.21 -11.79
CA LEU A 45 11.72 3.62 -12.83
C LEU A 45 13.18 3.98 -12.53
N ASP A 46 14.09 3.05 -12.76
CA ASP A 46 15.49 3.35 -12.51
C ASP A 46 16.02 4.27 -13.61
N GLU A 47 17.20 4.82 -13.41
CA GLU A 47 17.77 5.76 -14.35
C GLU A 47 17.95 5.18 -15.72
N HIS A 48 18.33 3.92 -15.79
CA HIS A 48 18.52 3.27 -17.07
C HIS A 48 17.22 3.22 -17.86
N GLN A 49 16.14 2.87 -17.18
CA GLN A 49 14.83 2.81 -17.82
C GLN A 49 14.36 4.20 -18.26
N ARG A 50 14.65 5.21 -17.47
CA ARG A 50 14.27 6.57 -17.83
C ARG A 50 14.97 7.05 -19.08
N VAL A 51 16.24 6.68 -19.23
CA VAL A 51 17.03 7.10 -20.36
C VAL A 51 16.52 6.44 -21.64
N MET A 52 16.02 5.22 -21.52
CA MET A 52 15.56 4.47 -22.68
C MET A 52 14.18 4.89 -23.17
N ILE A 53 13.46 5.66 -22.41
CA ILE A 53 12.08 6.04 -22.73
C ILE A 53 11.99 7.52 -23.02
N PRO A 54 11.40 7.92 -24.18
CA PRO A 54 11.20 9.35 -24.44
C PRO A 54 10.39 9.97 -23.30
N ARG A 55 10.73 11.20 -22.98
CA ARG A 55 10.09 11.88 -21.84
C ARG A 55 8.57 11.86 -21.91
N GLU A 56 8.01 12.11 -23.10
CA GLU A 56 6.56 12.14 -23.22
C GLU A 56 5.94 10.79 -22.95
N ALA A 57 6.59 9.72 -23.48
CA ALA A 57 6.09 8.38 -23.23
C ALA A 57 6.23 8.01 -21.75
N PHE A 58 7.30 8.47 -21.11
CA PHE A 58 7.52 8.22 -19.69
C PHE A 58 6.40 8.85 -18.85
N LEU A 59 6.02 10.10 -19.19
CA LEU A 59 4.96 10.77 -18.41
C LEU A 59 3.62 10.07 -18.58
N VAL A 60 3.33 9.58 -19.79
CA VAL A 60 2.09 8.84 -20.02
C VAL A 60 2.10 7.54 -19.24
N LEU A 61 3.21 6.82 -19.26
CA LEU A 61 3.34 5.55 -18.57
C LEU A 61 3.16 5.75 -17.06
N GLU A 62 3.80 6.78 -16.51
CA GLU A 62 3.73 7.06 -15.09
C GLU A 62 2.28 7.34 -14.68
N LYS A 63 1.56 8.10 -15.51
CA LYS A 63 0.18 8.42 -15.24
C LYS A 63 -0.70 7.18 -15.28
N GLU A 64 -0.46 6.30 -16.24
CA GLU A 64 -1.23 5.08 -16.37
C GLU A 64 -1.02 4.16 -15.16
N VAL A 65 0.22 4.07 -14.69
CA VAL A 65 0.52 3.24 -13.53
C VAL A 65 -0.20 3.77 -12.30
N GLU A 66 -0.22 5.10 -12.13
CA GLU A 66 -0.93 5.71 -11.01
C GLU A 66 -2.42 5.44 -11.07
N ILE A 67 -3.01 5.58 -12.26
CA ILE A 67 -4.44 5.35 -12.44
C ILE A 67 -4.79 3.91 -12.09
N GLN A 68 -3.98 2.96 -12.54
CA GLN A 68 -4.23 1.56 -12.25
C GLN A 68 -4.10 1.27 -10.76
N ALA A 69 -3.10 1.87 -10.11
CA ALA A 69 -2.91 1.68 -8.67
C ALA A 69 -4.13 2.17 -7.89
N VAL A 70 -4.65 3.33 -8.25
CA VAL A 70 -5.83 3.87 -7.58
C VAL A 70 -7.03 2.96 -7.79
N LYS A 71 -7.21 2.45 -9.00
CA LYS A 71 -8.32 1.54 -9.28
C LYS A 71 -8.23 0.26 -8.47
N GLU A 72 -7.01 -0.29 -8.34
CA GLU A 72 -6.82 -1.50 -7.56
C GLU A 72 -7.10 -1.27 -6.08
N LEU A 73 -6.67 -0.11 -5.57
CA LEU A 73 -6.92 0.23 -4.18
C LEU A 73 -8.41 0.41 -3.93
N GLU A 74 -9.12 1.06 -4.84
CA GLU A 74 -10.55 1.25 -4.71
C GLU A 74 -11.30 -0.07 -4.74
N LYS A 75 -10.87 -0.97 -5.63
CA LYS A 75 -11.47 -2.29 -5.74
C LYS A 75 -11.26 -3.06 -4.44
N PHE A 76 -10.05 -3.02 -3.90
CA PHE A 76 -9.75 -3.68 -2.64
C PHE A 76 -10.67 -3.18 -1.54
N CYS A 77 -10.79 -1.87 -1.42
CA CYS A 77 -11.62 -1.30 -0.36
C CYS A 77 -13.08 -1.66 -0.54
N LYS A 78 -13.58 -1.63 -1.78
CA LYS A 78 -14.96 -1.96 -2.04
C LYS A 78 -15.26 -3.41 -1.69
N GLU A 79 -14.33 -4.31 -1.98
CA GLU A 79 -14.57 -5.73 -1.80
C GLU A 79 -14.23 -6.25 -0.42
N GLN A 80 -13.25 -5.67 0.25
CA GLN A 80 -12.70 -6.30 1.44
C GLN A 80 -12.78 -5.49 2.72
N THR A 81 -13.23 -4.24 2.66
CA THR A 81 -13.21 -3.40 3.86
C THR A 81 -14.60 -2.87 4.23
N LYS A 82 -15.64 -3.65 3.97
CA LYS A 82 -16.99 -3.21 4.30
C LYS A 82 -17.11 -2.94 5.79
N GLY A 83 -17.73 -1.85 6.12
CA GLY A 83 -17.93 -1.49 7.51
C GLY A 83 -16.76 -0.79 8.17
N LEU A 84 -15.66 -0.61 7.43
CA LEU A 84 -14.49 0.06 7.98
C LEU A 84 -14.38 1.48 7.43
N THR A 85 -13.76 2.34 8.22
CA THR A 85 -13.36 3.66 7.73
C THR A 85 -12.01 3.47 7.08
N THR A 86 -11.89 3.85 5.81
CA THR A 86 -10.65 3.62 5.07
C THR A 86 -10.16 4.88 4.38
N ALA A 87 -8.88 4.90 4.08
CA ALA A 87 -8.27 5.90 3.21
C ALA A 87 -7.27 5.17 2.34
N THR A 88 -7.12 5.59 1.09
CA THR A 88 -6.19 4.93 0.18
C THR A 88 -5.11 5.90 -0.24
N HIS A 89 -3.91 5.38 -0.48
CA HIS A 89 -2.76 6.18 -0.86
C HIS A 89 -1.95 5.43 -1.91
N ALA A 90 -1.67 6.09 -3.02
CA ALA A 90 -0.78 5.54 -4.04
C ALA A 90 0.37 6.53 -4.16
N VAL A 91 1.57 6.10 -3.83
CA VAL A 91 2.72 6.99 -3.73
C VAL A 91 3.90 6.40 -4.46
N VAL A 92 4.58 7.23 -5.27
CA VAL A 92 5.76 6.78 -5.99
C VAL A 92 6.97 6.94 -5.09
N GLY A 93 7.83 5.96 -5.04
CA GLY A 93 9.07 6.07 -4.27
C GLY A 93 9.66 4.72 -3.90
N ALA A 94 10.62 4.75 -2.99
CA ALA A 94 11.23 3.54 -2.48
C ALA A 94 10.31 2.94 -1.42
N PRO A 95 9.95 1.65 -1.53
CA PRO A 95 8.90 1.09 -0.68
C PRO A 95 9.09 1.30 0.81
N PHE A 96 10.22 0.91 1.38
CA PHE A 96 10.37 1.02 2.83
C PHE A 96 10.36 2.46 3.31
N LYS A 97 10.96 3.34 2.52
CA LYS A 97 11.00 4.75 2.90
C LYS A 97 9.59 5.34 2.90
N VAL A 98 8.82 5.05 1.85
CA VAL A 98 7.46 5.56 1.74
C VAL A 98 6.58 5.00 2.84
N ILE A 99 6.72 3.70 3.15
CA ILE A 99 5.92 3.08 4.20
C ILE A 99 6.17 3.75 5.53
N LEU A 100 7.44 3.98 5.87
CA LEU A 100 7.76 4.62 7.15
C LEU A 100 7.27 6.06 7.19
N GLU A 101 7.43 6.79 6.10
CA GLU A 101 6.96 8.17 6.05
C GLU A 101 5.44 8.25 6.16
N MET A 102 4.75 7.33 5.49
CA MET A 102 3.30 7.32 5.55
C MET A 102 2.83 6.92 6.95
N GLY A 103 3.54 5.98 7.58
CA GLY A 103 3.23 5.58 8.94
C GLY A 103 3.26 6.77 9.90
N ASP A 104 4.27 7.63 9.75
CA ASP A 104 4.35 8.83 10.56
C ASP A 104 3.24 9.81 10.20
N LYS A 105 2.97 9.96 8.91
CA LYS A 105 2.01 10.95 8.45
C LYS A 105 0.60 10.64 8.94
N VAL A 106 0.22 9.36 8.95
CA VAL A 106 -1.12 8.99 9.38
C VAL A 106 -1.18 8.60 10.86
N ASN A 107 -0.07 8.72 11.57
CA ASN A 107 0.02 8.33 12.98
C ASN A 107 -0.39 6.87 13.16
N ALA A 108 0.19 6.00 12.34
CA ALA A 108 -0.15 4.59 12.39
C ALA A 108 0.29 3.97 13.70
N ASP A 109 -0.61 3.25 14.34
CA ASP A 109 -0.30 2.52 15.56
C ASP A 109 0.26 1.15 15.20
N LEU A 110 -0.01 0.69 13.97
CA LEU A 110 0.42 -0.62 13.53
C LEU A 110 0.60 -0.58 12.01
N ILE A 111 1.66 -1.22 11.53
CA ILE A 111 1.90 -1.35 10.09
C ILE A 111 1.84 -2.83 9.74
N VAL A 112 1.02 -3.18 8.76
CA VAL A 112 0.85 -4.56 8.32
C VAL A 112 1.30 -4.64 6.86
N MET A 113 2.08 -5.65 6.52
CA MET A 113 2.54 -5.84 5.15
C MET A 113 2.89 -7.28 4.92
N GLY A 114 2.86 -7.71 3.66
CA GLY A 114 3.26 -9.05 3.29
C GLY A 114 4.77 -9.20 3.44
N THR A 115 5.21 -10.39 3.80
CA THR A 115 6.62 -10.60 4.06
C THR A 115 7.40 -11.11 2.86
N HIS A 116 6.72 -11.75 1.91
CA HIS A 116 7.45 -12.29 0.79
C HIS A 116 7.37 -11.42 -0.44
N GLY A 117 6.26 -10.81 -0.69
CA GLY A 117 6.11 -9.96 -1.82
C GLY A 117 6.60 -10.62 -3.06
N ARG A 118 7.22 -9.82 -3.93
CA ARG A 118 7.68 -10.38 -5.14
C ARG A 118 9.04 -10.87 -5.04
N THR A 119 9.76 -10.61 -4.02
CA THR A 119 11.12 -11.04 -3.93
C THR A 119 11.19 -12.52 -3.68
N GLY A 120 10.21 -13.06 -3.02
CA GLY A 120 10.19 -14.45 -2.78
C GLY A 120 11.46 -14.96 -2.15
N ILE A 121 12.07 -14.11 -1.36
CA ILE A 121 13.27 -14.55 -0.81
C ILE A 121 13.07 -15.61 0.13
N GLU A 122 13.77 -16.59 0.02
CA GLU A 122 13.57 -17.56 0.84
C GLU A 122 14.49 -17.55 1.79
N HIS A 123 14.35 -17.97 2.74
CA HIS A 123 15.26 -17.95 3.75
C HIS A 123 14.98 -19.00 4.70
#